data_14e95205f9ac16e116d6c12fa531e11f
#
_entry.id   14e95205f9ac16e116d6c12fa531e11f
#
_cell.length_a   1.000
_cell.length_b   1.000
_cell.length_c   1.000
_cell.angle_alpha   90.00
_cell.angle_beta   90.00
_cell.angle_gamma   90.00
#
_symmetry.space_group_name_H-M   'P 1'
#
loop_
_entity.id
_entity.type
_entity.pdbx_description
1 polymer ?
#
loop_
_entity_poly.entity_id
_entity_poly.type
_entity_poly.pdbx_seq_one_letter_code
_entity_poly.pdbx_strand_id
1 'polypeptide(L)'
;IFLMPLLSSFLGLGVAIFSAVFLLSYLFSKPSQQIARTLILAQFVMIILVSNEQTYDFLYIANTAQMWLFGIGAVWISGWFPISLQPQQVVFKQLHRFLRSADRLMGAVRGEPGHWPQRMALAFHKHEVTTLPGKLDRWLAALPAVADGGVPREQVQALADSLQALSGRVRELLEVRGAAQSPAIVRELIADMRAWRLGIREVLVALAADPAGVEAGRLRARLDAKLQSIEARMENTLDSAARDDASTEELDNMYRMLGAYRGVSEALVRFASQAHAIDWTRVREARF
;
A
#
# COMPACT_ATOMS: atom_id res chain seq x y z
N ILE A 1 -39.97 -20.53 -15.05
CA ILE A 1 -41.30 -21.16 -14.84
C ILE A 1 -41.91 -21.54 -16.17
N PHE A 2 -41.98 -20.65 -17.17
CA PHE A 2 -42.65 -20.92 -18.46
C PHE A 2 -41.81 -21.75 -19.42
N LEU A 3 -40.50 -21.62 -19.41
CA LEU A 3 -39.58 -22.33 -20.31
C LEU A 3 -39.15 -23.70 -19.77
N MET A 4 -38.90 -23.84 -18.49
CA MET A 4 -38.40 -25.07 -17.86
C MET A 4 -39.30 -26.28 -18.08
N PRO A 5 -40.65 -26.17 -17.96
CA PRO A 5 -41.55 -27.32 -18.22
C PRO A 5 -41.52 -27.80 -19.67
N LEU A 6 -41.12 -26.96 -20.60
CA LEU A 6 -41.00 -27.27 -22.04
C LEU A 6 -39.68 -27.96 -22.41
N LEU A 7 -38.70 -27.96 -21.51
CA LEU A 7 -37.36 -28.54 -21.73
C LEU A 7 -37.33 -29.97 -21.18
N SER A 8 -37.85 -30.93 -21.95
CA SER A 8 -37.88 -32.35 -21.57
C SER A 8 -36.54 -33.08 -21.78
N SER A 9 -35.55 -32.47 -22.39
CA SER A 9 -34.26 -33.07 -22.66
C SER A 9 -33.12 -32.37 -21.92
N PHE A 10 -32.15 -33.14 -21.45
CA PHE A 10 -30.93 -32.64 -20.80
C PHE A 10 -30.19 -31.64 -21.72
N LEU A 11 -30.16 -31.93 -23.01
CA LEU A 11 -29.47 -31.08 -23.99
C LEU A 11 -30.21 -29.74 -24.17
N GLY A 12 -31.55 -29.74 -24.18
CA GLY A 12 -32.35 -28.50 -24.23
C GLY A 12 -32.14 -27.64 -23.00
N LEU A 13 -32.09 -28.24 -21.81
CA LEU A 13 -31.79 -27.54 -20.56
C LEU A 13 -30.38 -26.92 -20.60
N GLY A 14 -29.38 -27.67 -21.08
CA GLY A 14 -28.00 -27.21 -21.19
C GLY A 14 -27.88 -26.00 -22.13
N VAL A 15 -28.55 -26.03 -23.31
CA VAL A 15 -28.57 -24.89 -24.25
C VAL A 15 -29.25 -23.68 -23.64
N ALA A 16 -30.36 -23.84 -22.92
CA ALA A 16 -31.07 -22.73 -22.28
C ALA A 16 -30.22 -22.08 -21.18
N ILE A 17 -29.57 -22.87 -20.32
CA ILE A 17 -28.66 -22.36 -19.27
C ILE A 17 -27.47 -21.66 -19.92
N PHE A 18 -26.83 -22.28 -20.90
CA PHE A 18 -25.69 -21.68 -21.60
C PHE A 18 -26.05 -20.33 -22.23
N SER A 19 -27.17 -20.26 -22.94
CA SER A 19 -27.62 -19.03 -23.57
C SER A 19 -27.89 -17.90 -22.55
N ALA A 20 -28.51 -18.23 -21.43
CA ALA A 20 -28.76 -17.26 -20.36
C ALA A 20 -27.46 -16.77 -19.69
N VAL A 21 -26.54 -17.70 -19.34
CA VAL A 21 -25.23 -17.35 -18.75
C VAL A 21 -24.39 -16.54 -19.72
N PHE A 22 -24.39 -16.90 -21.00
CA PHE A 22 -23.67 -16.15 -22.03
C PHE A 22 -24.22 -14.72 -22.16
N LEU A 23 -25.54 -14.57 -22.26
CA LEU A 23 -26.18 -13.25 -22.37
C LEU A 23 -25.88 -12.37 -21.15
N LEU A 24 -26.03 -12.90 -19.94
CA LEU A 24 -25.73 -12.18 -18.70
C LEU A 24 -24.24 -11.80 -18.63
N SER A 25 -23.33 -12.70 -18.97
CA SER A 25 -21.90 -12.42 -19.00
C SER A 25 -21.52 -11.37 -20.03
N TYR A 26 -22.19 -11.34 -21.18
CA TYR A 26 -21.98 -10.36 -22.22
C TYR A 26 -22.49 -8.97 -21.84
N LEU A 27 -23.71 -8.89 -21.28
CA LEU A 27 -24.29 -7.62 -20.83
C LEU A 27 -23.44 -6.94 -19.73
N PHE A 28 -22.84 -7.72 -18.85
CA PHE A 28 -21.98 -7.25 -17.75
C PHE A 28 -20.48 -7.50 -18.01
N SER A 29 -20.04 -7.36 -19.27
CA SER A 29 -18.65 -7.62 -19.67
C SER A 29 -17.65 -6.54 -19.23
N LYS A 30 -18.11 -5.33 -18.89
CA LYS A 30 -17.24 -4.20 -18.49
C LYS A 30 -16.51 -4.52 -17.18
N PRO A 31 -15.20 -4.18 -17.05
CA PRO A 31 -14.43 -4.41 -15.80
C PRO A 31 -15.06 -3.78 -14.56
N SER A 32 -15.67 -2.60 -14.70
CA SER A 32 -16.38 -1.92 -13.60
C SER A 32 -17.63 -2.68 -13.10
N GLN A 33 -18.16 -3.62 -13.89
CA GLN A 33 -19.36 -4.39 -13.57
C GLN A 33 -19.05 -5.83 -13.13
N GLN A 34 -17.80 -6.18 -12.88
CA GLN A 34 -17.37 -7.54 -12.55
C GLN A 34 -18.09 -8.09 -11.30
N ILE A 35 -18.24 -7.27 -10.26
CA ILE A 35 -18.97 -7.67 -9.03
C ILE A 35 -20.43 -7.93 -9.34
N ALA A 36 -21.09 -7.05 -10.08
CA ALA A 36 -22.49 -7.22 -10.48
C ALA A 36 -22.68 -8.50 -11.30
N ARG A 37 -21.79 -8.76 -12.27
CA ARG A 37 -21.80 -10.00 -13.05
C ARG A 37 -21.72 -11.24 -12.17
N THR A 38 -20.77 -11.26 -11.22
CA THR A 38 -20.59 -12.41 -10.30
C THR A 38 -21.85 -12.65 -9.46
N LEU A 39 -22.42 -11.58 -8.91
CA LEU A 39 -23.66 -11.65 -8.11
C LEU A 39 -24.85 -12.16 -8.92
N ILE A 40 -25.06 -11.64 -10.15
CA ILE A 40 -26.15 -12.05 -11.03
C ILE A 40 -26.01 -13.50 -11.46
N LEU A 41 -24.81 -13.97 -11.79
CA LEU A 41 -24.57 -15.37 -12.15
C LEU A 41 -24.78 -16.32 -10.97
N ALA A 42 -24.26 -15.97 -9.79
CA ALA A 42 -24.49 -16.75 -8.56
C ALA A 42 -25.99 -16.86 -8.27
N GLN A 43 -26.70 -15.76 -8.45
CA GLN A 43 -28.13 -15.66 -8.30
C GLN A 43 -28.89 -16.55 -9.28
N PHE A 44 -28.52 -16.49 -10.54
CA PHE A 44 -29.11 -17.31 -11.59
C PHE A 44 -28.99 -18.80 -11.27
N VAL A 45 -27.83 -19.25 -10.79
CA VAL A 45 -27.60 -20.64 -10.36
C VAL A 45 -28.48 -21.01 -9.17
N MET A 46 -28.63 -20.12 -8.19
CA MET A 46 -29.48 -20.36 -7.00
C MET A 46 -30.96 -20.42 -7.34
N ILE A 47 -31.44 -19.64 -8.31
CA ILE A 47 -32.87 -19.66 -8.72
C ILE A 47 -33.20 -20.90 -9.55
N ILE A 48 -32.28 -21.36 -10.39
CA ILE A 48 -32.53 -22.51 -11.27
C ILE A 48 -32.62 -23.81 -10.48
N LEU A 49 -31.90 -23.94 -9.34
CA LEU A 49 -31.88 -25.13 -8.49
C LEU A 49 -32.01 -26.41 -9.30
N VAL A 50 -31.00 -26.77 -10.09
CA VAL A 50 -30.96 -27.99 -10.86
C VAL A 50 -30.92 -29.17 -9.85
N SER A 51 -32.07 -29.80 -9.60
CA SER A 51 -32.16 -30.99 -8.77
C SER A 51 -32.78 -32.13 -9.59
N ASN A 52 -32.57 -33.37 -9.16
CA ASN A 52 -33.15 -34.54 -9.82
C ASN A 52 -34.69 -34.59 -9.69
N GLU A 53 -35.26 -33.88 -8.72
CA GLU A 53 -36.68 -33.70 -8.55
C GLU A 53 -37.03 -32.24 -8.84
N GLN A 54 -37.69 -31.99 -9.96
CA GLN A 54 -38.09 -30.65 -10.35
C GLN A 54 -39.42 -30.30 -9.69
N THR A 55 -39.38 -29.55 -8.61
CA THR A 55 -40.57 -28.96 -8.00
C THR A 55 -40.79 -27.56 -8.58
N TYR A 56 -41.86 -27.39 -9.38
CA TYR A 56 -42.25 -26.08 -9.94
C TYR A 56 -43.12 -25.33 -8.94
N ASP A 57 -42.54 -24.90 -7.82
CA ASP A 57 -43.26 -24.10 -6.83
C ASP A 57 -43.08 -22.60 -7.10
N PHE A 58 -44.13 -21.98 -7.59
CA PHE A 58 -44.14 -20.54 -7.85
C PHE A 58 -43.89 -19.69 -6.61
N LEU A 59 -44.43 -20.11 -5.46
CA LEU A 59 -44.28 -19.37 -4.19
C LEU A 59 -42.81 -19.39 -3.71
N TYR A 60 -42.13 -20.52 -3.88
CA TYR A 60 -40.72 -20.64 -3.54
C TYR A 60 -39.88 -19.67 -4.38
N ILE A 61 -40.10 -19.62 -5.69
CA ILE A 61 -39.37 -18.74 -6.62
C ILE A 61 -39.68 -17.27 -6.32
N ALA A 62 -40.98 -16.95 -6.08
CA ALA A 62 -41.40 -15.59 -5.75
C ALA A 62 -40.78 -15.09 -4.42
N ASN A 63 -40.79 -15.91 -3.38
CA ASN A 63 -40.18 -15.60 -2.09
C ASN A 63 -38.66 -15.43 -2.22
N THR A 64 -37.98 -16.29 -2.97
CA THR A 64 -36.56 -16.18 -3.23
C THR A 64 -36.22 -14.89 -3.97
N ALA A 65 -36.96 -14.56 -5.03
CA ALA A 65 -36.79 -13.31 -5.76
C ALA A 65 -37.03 -12.07 -4.89
N GLN A 66 -38.05 -12.11 -4.04
CA GLN A 66 -38.37 -11.01 -3.12
C GLN A 66 -37.29 -10.84 -2.05
N MET A 67 -36.77 -11.91 -1.45
CA MET A 67 -35.63 -11.84 -0.51
C MET A 67 -34.40 -11.21 -1.12
N TRP A 68 -34.18 -11.47 -2.41
CA TRP A 68 -33.05 -10.86 -3.13
C TRP A 68 -33.25 -9.37 -3.39
N LEU A 69 -34.44 -8.92 -3.74
CA LEU A 69 -34.73 -7.50 -3.85
C LEU A 69 -34.47 -6.78 -2.51
N PHE A 70 -34.85 -7.39 -1.39
CA PHE A 70 -34.52 -6.87 -0.07
C PHE A 70 -33.00 -6.88 0.20
N GLY A 71 -32.30 -7.96 -0.17
CA GLY A 71 -30.85 -8.06 -0.03
C GLY A 71 -30.11 -7.00 -0.85
N ILE A 72 -30.46 -6.83 -2.12
CA ILE A 72 -29.90 -5.79 -2.99
C ILE A 72 -30.22 -4.39 -2.45
N GLY A 73 -31.46 -4.17 -2.02
CA GLY A 73 -31.89 -2.92 -1.39
C GLY A 73 -31.08 -2.61 -0.13
N ALA A 74 -30.84 -3.61 0.73
CA ALA A 74 -30.02 -3.45 1.93
C ALA A 74 -28.56 -3.10 1.60
N VAL A 75 -27.97 -3.76 0.61
CA VAL A 75 -26.63 -3.43 0.12
C VAL A 75 -26.58 -2.02 -0.47
N TRP A 76 -27.59 -1.64 -1.23
CA TRP A 76 -27.69 -0.29 -1.80
C TRP A 76 -27.83 0.77 -0.70
N ILE A 77 -28.71 0.55 0.27
CA ILE A 77 -28.90 1.43 1.44
C ILE A 77 -27.60 1.50 2.28
N SER A 78 -26.91 0.36 2.48
CA SER A 78 -25.66 0.34 3.25
C SER A 78 -24.55 1.15 2.59
N GLY A 79 -24.57 1.30 1.26
CA GLY A 79 -23.65 2.19 0.51
C GLY A 79 -23.86 3.69 0.81
N TRP A 80 -25.05 4.07 1.33
CA TRP A 80 -25.37 5.44 1.73
C TRP A 80 -25.00 5.74 3.19
N PHE A 81 -24.74 4.70 4.00
CA PHE A 81 -24.26 4.93 5.36
C PHE A 81 -22.82 5.45 5.33
N PRO A 82 -22.44 6.38 6.24
CA PRO A 82 -21.15 7.07 6.25
C PRO A 82 -19.93 6.19 6.58
N ILE A 83 -20.09 4.87 6.52
CA ILE A 83 -19.00 3.89 6.49
C ILE A 83 -18.44 3.74 5.06
N SER A 84 -18.87 4.60 4.12
CA SER A 84 -18.25 4.63 2.80
C SER A 84 -16.75 4.88 2.98
N LEU A 85 -15.95 3.92 2.57
CA LEU A 85 -14.49 4.02 2.48
C LEU A 85 -14.17 5.10 1.45
N GLN A 86 -14.22 6.36 1.88
CA GLN A 86 -13.83 7.47 1.01
C GLN A 86 -12.37 7.26 0.62
N PRO A 87 -12.04 7.16 -0.68
CA PRO A 87 -10.68 6.90 -1.14
C PRO A 87 -9.67 7.83 -0.48
N GLN A 88 -10.06 9.09 -0.25
CA GLN A 88 -9.24 10.11 0.39
C GLN A 88 -8.84 9.72 1.81
N GLN A 89 -9.79 9.29 2.63
CA GLN A 89 -9.52 8.88 4.03
C GLN A 89 -8.66 7.62 4.08
N VAL A 90 -8.88 6.69 3.13
CA VAL A 90 -8.08 5.48 3.02
C VAL A 90 -6.64 5.82 2.63
N VAL A 91 -6.43 6.74 1.68
CA VAL A 91 -5.11 7.22 1.27
C VAL A 91 -4.36 7.81 2.47
N PHE A 92 -4.97 8.74 3.22
CA PHE A 92 -4.35 9.31 4.42
C PHE A 92 -4.00 8.25 5.46
N LYS A 93 -4.93 7.35 5.77
CA LYS A 93 -4.73 6.28 6.75
C LYS A 93 -3.62 5.33 6.34
N GLN A 94 -3.55 4.94 5.07
CA GLN A 94 -2.52 4.05 4.55
C GLN A 94 -1.16 4.75 4.48
N LEU A 95 -1.11 6.01 4.06
CA LEU A 95 0.10 6.82 4.06
C LEU A 95 0.66 6.97 5.49
N HIS A 96 -0.19 7.35 6.44
CA HIS A 96 0.20 7.44 7.86
C HIS A 96 0.75 6.09 8.38
N ARG A 97 0.10 4.97 8.05
CA ARG A 97 0.57 3.63 8.44
C ARG A 97 1.93 3.30 7.83
N PHE A 98 2.14 3.63 6.55
CA PHE A 98 3.42 3.44 5.89
C PHE A 98 4.55 4.22 6.58
N LEU A 99 4.36 5.53 6.76
CA LEU A 99 5.34 6.41 7.39
C LEU A 99 5.67 5.98 8.82
N ARG A 100 4.65 5.59 9.59
CA ARG A 100 4.82 5.05 10.94
C ARG A 100 5.55 3.71 10.96
N SER A 101 5.29 2.83 10.00
CA SER A 101 5.98 1.54 9.89
C SER A 101 7.44 1.74 9.45
N ALA A 102 7.71 2.67 8.54
CA ALA A 102 9.06 3.07 8.18
C ALA A 102 9.83 3.66 9.38
N ASP A 103 9.22 4.55 10.17
CA ASP A 103 9.81 5.10 11.39
C ASP A 103 10.21 3.99 12.37
N ARG A 104 9.33 3.03 12.64
CA ARG A 104 9.61 1.92 13.55
C ARG A 104 10.75 1.03 13.06
N LEU A 105 10.78 0.74 11.75
CA LEU A 105 11.88 -0.03 11.14
C LEU A 105 13.21 0.71 11.22
N MET A 106 13.20 2.02 10.98
CA MET A 106 14.40 2.85 11.10
C MET A 106 14.89 2.96 12.53
N GLY A 107 13.98 2.97 13.49
CA GLY A 107 14.28 3.02 14.93
C GLY A 107 14.74 1.69 15.54
N ALA A 108 14.49 0.56 14.90
CA ALA A 108 14.90 -0.74 15.38
C ALA A 108 16.44 -0.81 15.47
N VAL A 109 16.93 -0.94 16.69
CA VAL A 109 18.37 -1.07 16.97
C VAL A 109 18.84 -2.46 16.54
N ARG A 110 20.06 -2.55 16.01
CA ARG A 110 20.76 -3.81 15.75
C ARG A 110 20.97 -4.55 17.08
N GLY A 111 20.19 -5.54 17.32
CA GLY A 111 20.26 -6.46 18.45
C GLY A 111 19.29 -7.59 18.16
N GLU A 112 19.58 -8.80 18.59
CA GLU A 112 18.63 -9.90 18.46
C GLU A 112 17.29 -9.44 19.03
N PRO A 113 16.20 -9.53 18.29
CA PRO A 113 14.89 -9.27 18.87
C PRO A 113 14.66 -10.31 19.96
N GLY A 114 14.94 -9.92 21.23
CA GLY A 114 15.06 -10.81 22.36
C GLY A 114 13.79 -11.59 22.65
N HIS A 115 12.61 -11.07 22.29
CA HIS A 115 11.33 -11.69 22.58
C HIS A 115 10.47 -11.84 21.31
N TRP A 116 9.76 -12.96 21.22
CA TRP A 116 8.85 -13.29 20.12
C TRP A 116 7.92 -12.13 19.70
N PRO A 117 7.29 -11.35 20.60
CA PRO A 117 6.45 -10.22 20.21
C PRO A 117 7.19 -9.14 19.41
N GLN A 118 8.46 -8.87 19.74
CA GLN A 118 9.28 -7.87 19.03
C GLN A 118 9.61 -8.33 17.61
N ARG A 119 9.92 -9.62 17.42
CA ARG A 119 10.14 -10.22 16.09
C ARG A 119 8.91 -10.14 15.22
N MET A 120 7.73 -10.45 15.77
CA MET A 120 6.46 -10.35 15.07
C MET A 120 6.14 -8.90 14.68
N ALA A 121 6.35 -7.94 15.59
CA ALA A 121 6.15 -6.52 15.30
C ALA A 121 7.07 -6.03 14.17
N LEU A 122 8.35 -6.44 14.18
CA LEU A 122 9.31 -6.07 13.15
C LEU A 122 8.92 -6.68 11.80
N ALA A 123 8.55 -7.97 11.76
CA ALA A 123 8.07 -8.65 10.57
C ALA A 123 6.79 -8.00 10.01
N PHE A 124 5.86 -7.61 10.88
CA PHE A 124 4.66 -6.88 10.50
C PHE A 124 4.99 -5.54 9.83
N HIS A 125 5.86 -4.71 10.43
CA HIS A 125 6.26 -3.43 9.84
C HIS A 125 7.03 -3.60 8.54
N LYS A 126 7.89 -4.63 8.43
CA LYS A 126 8.58 -4.97 7.17
C LYS A 126 7.58 -5.34 6.07
N HIS A 127 6.58 -6.15 6.40
CA HIS A 127 5.51 -6.50 5.48
C HIS A 127 4.68 -5.27 5.07
N GLU A 128 4.34 -4.39 6.00
CA GLU A 128 3.61 -3.15 5.70
C GLU A 128 4.38 -2.24 4.74
N VAL A 129 5.65 -1.95 5.03
CA VAL A 129 6.48 -1.11 4.15
C VAL A 129 6.57 -1.69 2.74
N THR A 130 6.56 -3.01 2.59
CA THR A 130 6.62 -3.68 1.28
C THR A 130 5.27 -3.65 0.53
N THR A 131 4.15 -3.81 1.24
CA THR A 131 2.84 -4.03 0.60
C THR A 131 1.97 -2.77 0.50
N LEU A 132 2.16 -1.81 1.43
CA LEU A 132 1.34 -0.60 1.44
C LEU A 132 1.49 0.29 0.20
N PRO A 133 2.69 0.48 -0.41
CA PRO A 133 2.80 1.30 -1.61
C PRO A 133 1.91 0.80 -2.76
N GLY A 134 1.89 -0.52 -3.02
CA GLY A 134 1.03 -1.08 -4.07
C GLY A 134 -0.47 -1.05 -3.74
N LYS A 135 -0.85 -1.01 -2.45
CA LYS A 135 -2.24 -0.77 -2.04
C LYS A 135 -2.60 0.71 -2.21
N LEU A 136 -1.69 1.59 -1.84
CA LEU A 136 -1.88 3.03 -1.91
C LEU A 136 -2.01 3.50 -3.37
N ASP A 137 -1.20 2.95 -4.29
CA ASP A 137 -1.28 3.21 -5.72
C ASP A 137 -2.71 2.97 -6.26
N ARG A 138 -3.34 1.86 -5.90
CA ARG A 138 -4.72 1.55 -6.28
C ARG A 138 -5.74 2.56 -5.74
N TRP A 139 -5.57 3.04 -4.52
CA TRP A 139 -6.44 4.04 -3.92
C TRP A 139 -6.19 5.44 -4.47
N LEU A 140 -4.93 5.77 -4.78
CA LEU A 140 -4.56 7.01 -5.45
C LEU A 140 -5.17 7.07 -6.85
N ALA A 141 -5.15 5.96 -7.59
CA ALA A 141 -5.81 5.86 -8.91
C ALA A 141 -7.34 6.03 -8.83
N ALA A 142 -7.96 5.77 -7.67
CA ALA A 142 -9.39 5.93 -7.44
C ALA A 142 -9.78 7.34 -6.95
N LEU A 143 -8.81 8.27 -6.76
CA LEU A 143 -9.12 9.66 -6.41
C LEU A 143 -9.85 10.36 -7.56
N PRO A 144 -10.77 11.31 -7.26
CA PRO A 144 -11.46 12.10 -8.26
C PRO A 144 -10.49 12.82 -9.21
N ALA A 145 -10.82 12.90 -10.48
CA ALA A 145 -10.04 13.64 -11.46
C ALA A 145 -10.23 15.16 -11.29
N VAL A 146 -9.37 15.95 -11.95
CA VAL A 146 -9.40 17.44 -11.88
C VAL A 146 -10.78 18.00 -12.27
N ALA A 147 -11.47 17.37 -13.22
CA ALA A 147 -12.81 17.78 -13.65
C ALA A 147 -13.84 17.79 -12.49
N ASP A 148 -13.62 16.96 -11.49
CA ASP A 148 -14.49 16.82 -10.31
C ASP A 148 -13.89 17.50 -9.05
N GLY A 149 -12.98 18.47 -9.24
CA GLY A 149 -12.30 19.17 -8.14
C GLY A 149 -11.16 18.38 -7.48
N GLY A 150 -10.72 17.28 -8.11
CA GLY A 150 -9.66 16.39 -7.60
C GLY A 150 -8.23 16.84 -7.97
N VAL A 151 -7.28 15.92 -7.82
CA VAL A 151 -5.85 16.14 -8.04
C VAL A 151 -5.44 15.70 -9.45
N PRO A 152 -4.51 16.40 -10.12
CA PRO A 152 -3.97 15.98 -11.41
C PRO A 152 -3.39 14.55 -11.35
N ARG A 153 -3.75 13.71 -12.31
CA ARG A 153 -3.29 12.31 -12.35
C ARG A 153 -1.77 12.18 -12.35
N GLU A 154 -1.07 13.12 -13.00
CA GLU A 154 0.40 13.14 -13.03
C GLU A 154 1.00 13.33 -11.62
N GLN A 155 0.41 14.21 -10.80
CA GLN A 155 0.86 14.42 -9.41
C GLN A 155 0.57 13.19 -8.55
N VAL A 156 -0.57 12.56 -8.75
CA VAL A 156 -0.94 11.32 -8.07
C VAL A 156 0.04 10.20 -8.41
N GLN A 157 0.38 10.03 -9.69
CA GLN A 157 1.34 9.02 -10.12
C GLN A 157 2.74 9.32 -9.60
N ALA A 158 3.21 10.56 -9.67
CA ALA A 158 4.51 10.97 -9.15
C ALA A 158 4.63 10.72 -7.64
N LEU A 159 3.55 10.93 -6.88
CA LEU A 159 3.50 10.59 -5.45
C LEU A 159 3.62 9.07 -5.25
N ALA A 160 2.85 8.26 -5.99
CA ALA A 160 2.89 6.81 -5.90
C ALA A 160 4.30 6.26 -6.22
N ASP A 161 4.93 6.73 -7.30
CA ASP A 161 6.27 6.35 -7.71
C ASP A 161 7.32 6.73 -6.66
N SER A 162 7.20 7.93 -6.07
CA SER A 162 8.11 8.39 -5.02
C SER A 162 7.97 7.55 -3.74
N LEU A 163 6.76 7.13 -3.39
CA LEU A 163 6.50 6.24 -2.26
C LEU A 163 7.06 4.84 -2.49
N GLN A 164 6.91 4.32 -3.72
CA GLN A 164 7.48 3.03 -4.11
C GLN A 164 9.01 3.06 -4.03
N ALA A 165 9.63 4.15 -4.52
CA ALA A 165 11.07 4.36 -4.42
C ALA A 165 11.53 4.42 -2.96
N LEU A 166 10.84 5.17 -2.10
CA LEU A 166 11.14 5.25 -0.67
C LEU A 166 11.05 3.88 0.01
N SER A 167 10.02 3.09 -0.30
CA SER A 167 9.87 1.72 0.19
C SER A 167 11.07 0.84 -0.20
N GLY A 168 11.51 0.92 -1.47
CA GLY A 168 12.66 0.19 -1.97
C GLY A 168 13.95 0.55 -1.22
N ARG A 169 14.20 1.85 -1.02
CA ARG A 169 15.38 2.34 -0.29
C ARG A 169 15.38 1.98 1.19
N VAL A 170 14.22 2.01 1.84
CA VAL A 170 14.09 1.54 3.23
C VAL A 170 14.42 0.05 3.33
N ARG A 171 13.95 -0.78 2.40
CA ARG A 171 14.29 -2.22 2.38
C ARG A 171 15.78 -2.45 2.18
N GLU A 172 16.38 -1.78 1.20
CA GLU A 172 17.82 -1.85 0.91
C GLU A 172 18.64 -1.51 2.16
N LEU A 173 18.28 -0.44 2.86
CA LEU A 173 18.95 -0.06 4.11
C LEU A 173 18.82 -1.15 5.18
N LEU A 174 17.65 -1.78 5.31
CA LEU A 174 17.44 -2.86 6.29
C LEU A 174 18.28 -4.11 5.95
N GLU A 175 18.45 -4.43 4.69
CA GLU A 175 19.28 -5.54 4.21
C GLU A 175 20.75 -5.27 4.51
N VAL A 176 21.26 -4.10 4.13
CA VAL A 176 22.67 -3.71 4.37
C VAL A 176 22.99 -3.63 5.86
N ARG A 177 22.05 -3.15 6.68
CA ARG A 177 22.22 -3.13 8.15
C ARG A 177 22.33 -4.53 8.76
N GLY A 178 21.81 -5.56 8.10
CA GLY A 178 21.95 -6.97 8.51
C GLY A 178 23.32 -7.58 8.18
N ALA A 179 24.09 -6.99 7.26
CA ALA A 179 25.40 -7.48 6.85
C ALA A 179 26.47 -7.30 7.94
N ALA A 180 27.57 -8.05 7.80
CA ALA A 180 28.72 -7.93 8.70
C ALA A 180 29.34 -6.53 8.60
N GLN A 181 29.68 -5.95 9.74
CA GLN A 181 30.27 -4.62 9.86
C GLN A 181 31.38 -4.64 10.91
N SER A 182 32.47 -3.92 10.68
CA SER A 182 33.54 -3.78 11.66
C SER A 182 33.03 -3.09 12.93
N PRO A 183 33.14 -3.73 14.11
CA PRO A 183 32.71 -3.14 15.38
C PRO A 183 33.48 -1.86 15.72
N ALA A 184 34.74 -1.76 15.31
CA ALA A 184 35.59 -0.58 15.54
C ALA A 184 35.05 0.62 14.76
N ILE A 185 34.83 0.47 13.44
CA ILE A 185 34.29 1.53 12.57
C ILE A 185 32.89 1.94 13.01
N VAL A 186 32.01 0.96 13.32
CA VAL A 186 30.64 1.26 13.80
C VAL A 186 30.68 2.08 15.09
N ARG A 187 31.59 1.82 16.01
CA ARG A 187 31.72 2.57 17.27
C ARG A 187 32.04 4.04 17.03
N GLU A 188 32.92 4.34 16.09
CA GLU A 188 33.26 5.72 15.70
C GLU A 188 32.11 6.45 15.04
N LEU A 189 31.33 5.77 14.20
CA LEU A 189 30.23 6.36 13.42
C LEU A 189 28.88 6.36 14.15
N ILE A 190 28.75 5.67 15.29
CA ILE A 190 27.45 5.40 15.94
C ILE A 190 26.68 6.68 16.29
N ALA A 191 27.41 7.74 16.70
CA ALA A 191 26.80 9.02 17.07
C ALA A 191 26.16 9.71 15.87
N ASP A 192 26.88 9.77 14.73
CA ASP A 192 26.42 10.41 13.51
C ASP A 192 25.29 9.59 12.85
N MET A 193 25.43 8.28 12.84
CA MET A 193 24.36 7.37 12.38
C MET A 193 23.08 7.50 13.21
N ARG A 194 23.22 7.70 14.54
CA ARG A 194 22.09 7.96 15.42
C ARG A 194 21.47 9.33 15.12
N ALA A 195 22.29 10.37 14.95
CA ALA A 195 21.83 11.72 14.61
C ALA A 195 21.07 11.76 13.28
N TRP A 196 21.55 11.03 12.27
CA TRP A 196 20.87 10.88 10.99
C TRP A 196 19.51 10.17 11.17
N ARG A 197 19.46 9.05 11.89
CA ARG A 197 18.21 8.31 12.15
C ARG A 197 17.17 9.16 12.87
N LEU A 198 17.58 9.93 13.87
CA LEU A 198 16.68 10.85 14.56
C LEU A 198 16.13 11.92 13.60
N GLY A 199 16.97 12.44 12.70
CA GLY A 199 16.54 13.39 11.67
C GLY A 199 15.50 12.79 10.71
N ILE A 200 15.73 11.57 10.22
CA ILE A 200 14.75 10.86 9.38
C ILE A 200 13.44 10.61 10.14
N ARG A 201 13.52 10.18 11.40
CA ARG A 201 12.35 9.94 12.25
C ARG A 201 11.48 11.19 12.42
N GLU A 202 12.10 12.33 12.73
CA GLU A 202 11.39 13.60 12.87
C GLU A 202 10.62 13.95 11.59
N VAL A 203 11.25 13.72 10.42
CA VAL A 203 10.62 13.99 9.12
C VAL A 203 9.47 13.02 8.83
N LEU A 204 9.67 11.72 9.09
CA LEU A 204 8.60 10.72 8.89
C LEU A 204 7.39 11.02 9.77
N VAL A 205 7.61 11.46 11.03
CA VAL A 205 6.53 11.86 11.95
C VAL A 205 5.85 13.15 11.46
N ALA A 206 6.62 14.14 10.99
CA ALA A 206 6.07 15.38 10.45
C ALA A 206 5.22 15.12 9.19
N LEU A 207 5.72 14.33 8.24
CA LEU A 207 4.98 13.93 7.04
C LEU A 207 3.74 13.10 7.36
N ALA A 208 3.78 12.28 8.40
CA ALA A 208 2.61 11.53 8.85
C ALA A 208 1.53 12.43 9.44
N ALA A 209 1.90 13.52 10.10
CA ALA A 209 0.97 14.51 10.65
C ALA A 209 0.42 15.43 9.55
N ASP A 210 1.30 15.95 8.69
CA ASP A 210 0.95 16.81 7.56
C ASP A 210 1.87 16.52 6.37
N PRO A 211 1.39 15.82 5.34
CA PRO A 211 2.19 15.50 4.16
C PRO A 211 2.66 16.72 3.36
N ALA A 212 1.95 17.86 3.42
CA ALA A 212 2.33 19.09 2.76
C ALA A 212 3.24 20.00 3.60
N GLY A 213 3.31 19.77 4.92
CA GLY A 213 3.98 20.66 5.86
C GLY A 213 5.51 20.63 5.81
N VAL A 214 6.12 19.70 5.05
CA VAL A 214 7.56 19.54 4.97
C VAL A 214 8.11 20.15 3.70
N GLU A 215 8.90 21.22 3.84
CA GLU A 215 9.57 21.87 2.71
C GLU A 215 10.79 21.06 2.27
N ALA A 216 10.74 20.56 1.02
CA ALA A 216 11.76 19.67 0.47
C ALA A 216 13.17 20.28 0.42
N GLY A 217 13.29 21.60 0.18
CA GLY A 217 14.58 22.29 0.12
C GLY A 217 15.30 22.32 1.47
N ARG A 218 14.59 22.68 2.53
CA ARG A 218 15.11 22.66 3.90
C ARG A 218 15.44 21.26 4.38
N LEU A 219 14.57 20.30 4.02
CA LEU A 219 14.80 18.90 4.31
C LEU A 219 16.09 18.40 3.66
N ARG A 220 16.29 18.69 2.38
CA ARG A 220 17.49 18.31 1.65
C ARG A 220 18.76 18.85 2.34
N ALA A 221 18.82 20.17 2.57
CA ALA A 221 19.97 20.78 3.21
C ALA A 221 20.31 20.14 4.58
N ARG A 222 19.28 19.85 5.37
CA ARG A 222 19.44 19.23 6.70
C ARG A 222 19.95 17.79 6.63
N LEU A 223 19.48 16.99 5.66
CA LEU A 223 19.91 15.61 5.50
C LEU A 223 21.31 15.53 4.87
N ASP A 224 21.61 16.39 3.90
CA ASP A 224 22.93 16.46 3.28
C ASP A 224 24.01 16.83 4.30
N ALA A 225 23.75 17.80 5.19
CA ALA A 225 24.68 18.15 6.26
C ALA A 225 24.98 16.96 7.19
N LYS A 226 23.96 16.16 7.51
CA LYS A 226 24.15 14.94 8.36
C LYS A 226 24.91 13.84 7.62
N LEU A 227 24.68 13.66 6.32
CA LEU A 227 25.42 12.70 5.50
C LEU A 227 26.89 13.10 5.35
N GLN A 228 27.16 14.38 5.09
CA GLN A 228 28.53 14.91 5.04
C GLN A 228 29.28 14.68 6.36
N SER A 229 28.61 14.82 7.51
CA SER A 229 29.22 14.52 8.81
C SER A 229 29.61 13.04 8.92
N ILE A 230 28.77 12.11 8.46
CA ILE A 230 29.06 10.68 8.46
C ILE A 230 30.22 10.39 7.49
N GLU A 231 30.21 10.96 6.28
CA GLU A 231 31.24 10.78 5.25
C GLU A 231 32.61 11.26 5.75
N ALA A 232 32.69 12.48 6.27
CA ALA A 232 33.94 13.04 6.80
C ALA A 232 34.49 12.22 7.98
N ARG A 233 33.62 11.76 8.87
CA ARG A 233 34.06 10.91 10.00
C ARG A 233 34.51 9.53 9.51
N MET A 234 33.81 8.95 8.53
CA MET A 234 34.21 7.68 7.92
C MET A 234 35.59 7.78 7.25
N GLU A 235 35.84 8.85 6.49
CA GLU A 235 37.15 9.11 5.86
C GLU A 235 38.27 9.18 6.93
N ASN A 236 38.04 9.96 7.99
CA ASN A 236 38.99 10.03 9.10
C ASN A 236 39.21 8.68 9.81
N THR A 237 38.17 7.86 9.94
CA THR A 237 38.28 6.53 10.57
C THR A 237 39.02 5.55 9.69
N LEU A 238 38.86 5.65 8.36
CA LEU A 238 39.57 4.80 7.39
C LEU A 238 41.06 5.16 7.29
N ASP A 239 41.46 6.37 7.63
CA ASP A 239 42.87 6.79 7.71
C ASP A 239 43.52 6.38 9.06
N SER A 240 42.73 5.82 9.99
CA SER A 240 43.21 5.37 11.30
C SER A 240 43.48 3.87 11.34
N ALA A 241 44.11 3.39 12.44
CA ALA A 241 44.36 1.97 12.72
C ALA A 241 43.10 1.09 12.70
N ALA A 242 41.89 1.66 12.80
CA ALA A 242 40.64 0.93 12.70
C ALA A 242 40.40 0.28 11.33
N ARG A 243 41.10 0.74 10.28
CA ARG A 243 41.11 0.14 8.95
C ARG A 243 41.85 -1.19 8.92
N ASP A 244 42.96 -1.29 9.65
CA ASP A 244 43.85 -2.47 9.60
C ASP A 244 43.18 -3.69 10.26
N ASP A 245 42.22 -3.44 11.16
CA ASP A 245 41.42 -4.47 11.83
C ASP A 245 40.16 -4.89 11.06
N ALA A 246 39.80 -4.18 10.00
CA ALA A 246 38.59 -4.45 9.23
C ALA A 246 38.88 -5.31 7.99
N SER A 247 38.05 -6.33 7.77
CA SER A 247 38.08 -7.11 6.53
C SER A 247 37.58 -6.30 5.32
N THR A 248 38.01 -6.68 4.12
CA THR A 248 37.54 -6.07 2.87
C THR A 248 36.00 -6.11 2.75
N GLU A 249 35.38 -7.23 3.16
CA GLU A 249 33.93 -7.39 3.15
C GLU A 249 33.24 -6.39 4.11
N GLU A 250 33.79 -6.17 5.29
CA GLU A 250 33.23 -5.21 6.25
C GLU A 250 33.35 -3.77 5.75
N LEU A 251 34.45 -3.42 5.06
CA LEU A 251 34.62 -2.12 4.42
C LEU A 251 33.59 -1.92 3.31
N ASP A 252 33.42 -2.90 2.41
CA ASP A 252 32.42 -2.85 1.35
C ASP A 252 31.01 -2.69 1.90
N ASN A 253 30.67 -3.41 2.95
CA ASN A 253 29.37 -3.30 3.62
C ASN A 253 29.18 -1.92 4.26
N MET A 254 30.22 -1.27 4.74
CA MET A 254 30.17 0.09 5.27
C MET A 254 29.89 1.12 4.16
N TYR A 255 30.55 1.02 3.03
CA TYR A 255 30.27 1.89 1.86
C TYR A 255 28.84 1.67 1.34
N ARG A 256 28.39 0.41 1.27
CA ARG A 256 27.00 0.10 0.90
C ARG A 256 26.00 0.71 1.88
N MET A 257 26.31 0.70 3.17
CA MET A 257 25.46 1.31 4.19
C MET A 257 25.38 2.83 4.04
N LEU A 258 26.50 3.50 3.74
CA LEU A 258 26.51 4.94 3.45
C LEU A 258 25.68 5.27 2.20
N GLY A 259 25.83 4.47 1.13
CA GLY A 259 25.01 4.58 -0.07
C GLY A 259 23.50 4.38 0.22
N ALA A 260 23.16 3.45 1.10
CA ALA A 260 21.78 3.21 1.52
C ALA A 260 21.21 4.39 2.34
N TYR A 261 22.01 5.02 3.22
CA TYR A 261 21.60 6.24 3.94
C TYR A 261 21.33 7.40 2.97
N ARG A 262 22.21 7.59 1.98
CA ARG A 262 22.01 8.59 0.93
C ARG A 262 20.75 8.29 0.13
N GLY A 263 20.56 7.05 -0.31
CA GLY A 263 19.40 6.61 -1.07
C GLY A 263 18.07 6.84 -0.33
N VAL A 264 18.01 6.56 0.98
CA VAL A 264 16.81 6.85 1.80
C VAL A 264 16.59 8.36 1.92
N SER A 265 17.65 9.15 2.13
CA SER A 265 17.54 10.61 2.25
C SER A 265 17.01 11.24 0.96
N GLU A 266 17.54 10.87 -0.20
CA GLU A 266 17.09 11.35 -1.50
C GLU A 266 15.65 10.93 -1.81
N ALA A 267 15.29 9.67 -1.54
CA ALA A 267 13.93 9.19 -1.74
C ALA A 267 12.93 9.92 -0.84
N LEU A 268 13.30 10.21 0.41
CA LEU A 268 12.45 10.96 1.35
C LEU A 268 12.26 12.42 0.93
N VAL A 269 13.32 13.08 0.44
CA VAL A 269 13.24 14.45 -0.13
C VAL A 269 12.33 14.46 -1.36
N ARG A 270 12.48 13.48 -2.26
CA ARG A 270 11.62 13.35 -3.44
C ARG A 270 10.16 13.15 -3.04
N PHE A 271 9.90 12.24 -2.09
CA PHE A 271 8.56 12.03 -1.58
C PHE A 271 7.96 13.30 -0.96
N ALA A 272 8.72 14.01 -0.11
CA ALA A 272 8.27 15.26 0.49
C ALA A 272 7.95 16.33 -0.56
N SER A 273 8.75 16.44 -1.63
CA SER A 273 8.49 17.35 -2.76
C SER A 273 7.19 17.02 -3.48
N GLN A 274 6.93 15.75 -3.77
CA GLN A 274 5.68 15.33 -4.42
C GLN A 274 4.47 15.50 -3.50
N ALA A 275 4.62 15.17 -2.22
CA ALA A 275 3.57 15.38 -1.24
C ALA A 275 3.22 16.85 -1.06
N HIS A 276 4.21 17.75 -1.05
CA HIS A 276 4.01 19.21 -0.95
C HIS A 276 3.28 19.79 -2.18
N ALA A 277 3.47 19.20 -3.36
CA ALA A 277 2.83 19.66 -4.60
C ALA A 277 1.32 19.35 -4.66
N ILE A 278 0.81 18.48 -3.78
CA ILE A 278 -0.60 18.10 -3.74
C ILE A 278 -1.36 19.00 -2.79
N ASP A 279 -2.49 19.53 -3.27
CA ASP A 279 -3.46 20.24 -2.41
C ASP A 279 -4.29 19.23 -1.60
N TRP A 280 -3.78 18.91 -0.41
CA TRP A 280 -4.43 17.94 0.48
C TRP A 280 -5.73 18.46 1.10
N THR A 281 -5.97 19.77 1.08
CA THR A 281 -7.26 20.34 1.53
C THR A 281 -8.36 19.95 0.58
N ARG A 282 -8.12 20.09 -0.73
CA ARG A 282 -9.04 19.58 -1.77
C ARG A 282 -9.27 18.08 -1.69
N VAL A 283 -8.21 17.31 -1.42
CA VAL A 283 -8.34 15.85 -1.23
C VAL A 283 -9.24 15.52 -0.03
N ARG A 284 -9.22 16.33 1.03
CA ARG A 284 -10.08 16.13 2.21
C ARG A 284 -11.52 16.60 2.00
N GLU A 285 -11.72 17.67 1.23
CA GLU A 285 -13.01 18.35 1.04
C GLU A 285 -13.81 17.78 -0.12
N ALA A 286 -13.20 17.04 -1.04
CA ALA A 286 -13.89 16.40 -2.15
C ALA A 286 -14.98 15.45 -1.61
N ARG A 287 -16.18 16.01 -1.43
CA ARG A 287 -17.41 15.29 -1.13
C ARG A 287 -18.08 14.95 -2.46
N PHE A 288 -18.62 13.72 -2.54
CA PHE A 288 -19.43 13.30 -3.67
C PHE A 288 -20.65 14.17 -3.84
#